data_7383793dcbd1d20ce17b6a86a973289f
#
_entry.id   7383793dcbd1d20ce17b6a86a973289f
#
_cell.length_a   1.000
_cell.length_b   1.000
_cell.length_c   1.000
_cell.angle_alpha   90.00
_cell.angle_beta   90.00
_cell.angle_gamma   90.00
#
_symmetry.space_group_name_H-M   'P 1'
#
loop_
_entity.id
_entity.type
_entity.pdbx_description
1 polymer ?
#
loop_
_entity_poly.entity_id
_entity_poly.type
_entity_poly.pdbx_seq_one_letter_code
_entity_poly.pdbx_strand_id
1 'polypeptide(L)'
;MKLSELVKNYRKENNISQRKFSEKCDLSNTYISYIEKEKNPKTNKPVVPTIEVYKKLADGMDITVQELFEQLDDDAPVDLQFSICSDPSDPPLVINNMDQFAHLMQYMTKEDYDYVVAAFDRAHKKMIEKGVKL
;
A
#
# COMPACT_ATOMS: atom_id res chain seq x y z
N MET A 1 -11.11 -3.18 -10.31
CA MET A 1 -12.00 -2.77 -9.19
C MET A 1 -11.26 -1.79 -8.31
N LYS A 2 -11.91 -0.74 -7.89
CA LYS A 2 -11.34 0.23 -6.94
C LYS A 2 -11.40 -0.32 -5.52
N LEU A 3 -10.51 0.15 -4.66
CA LEU A 3 -10.49 -0.27 -3.25
C LEU A 3 -11.81 0.02 -2.54
N SER A 4 -12.42 1.17 -2.82
CA SER A 4 -13.74 1.54 -2.26
C SER A 4 -14.81 0.50 -2.59
N GLU A 5 -14.85 0.05 -3.83
CA GLU A 5 -15.78 -0.98 -4.30
C GLU A 5 -15.51 -2.33 -3.64
N LEU A 6 -14.23 -2.70 -3.53
CA LEU A 6 -13.83 -3.96 -2.92
C LEU A 6 -14.25 -4.04 -1.45
N VAL A 7 -14.03 -2.97 -0.69
CA VAL A 7 -14.42 -2.89 0.73
C VAL A 7 -15.94 -2.93 0.88
N LYS A 8 -16.67 -2.16 0.09
CA LYS A 8 -18.14 -2.15 0.12
C LYS A 8 -18.71 -3.52 -0.22
N ASN A 9 -18.20 -4.16 -1.25
CA ASN A 9 -18.64 -5.47 -1.69
C ASN A 9 -18.40 -6.53 -0.61
N TYR A 10 -17.22 -6.53 -0.01
CA TYR A 10 -16.90 -7.47 1.07
C TYR A 10 -17.86 -7.31 2.25
N ARG A 11 -18.11 -6.07 2.68
CA ARG A 11 -19.06 -5.82 3.78
C ARG A 11 -20.48 -6.27 3.43
N LYS A 12 -20.91 -6.00 2.21
CA LYS A 12 -22.24 -6.39 1.73
C LYS A 12 -22.40 -7.91 1.68
N GLU A 13 -21.41 -8.60 1.13
CA GLU A 13 -21.42 -10.05 1.03
C GLU A 13 -21.41 -10.74 2.39
N ASN A 14 -20.72 -10.16 3.37
CA ASN A 14 -20.61 -10.70 4.71
C ASN A 14 -21.59 -10.08 5.72
N ASN A 15 -22.42 -9.13 5.25
CA ASN A 15 -23.43 -8.45 6.04
C ASN A 15 -22.88 -7.86 7.34
N ILE A 16 -21.77 -7.12 7.22
CA ILE A 16 -21.13 -6.45 8.36
C ILE A 16 -21.09 -4.93 8.17
N SER A 17 -21.12 -4.20 9.29
CA SER A 17 -21.03 -2.73 9.30
C SER A 17 -19.62 -2.24 9.03
N GLN A 18 -19.47 -0.96 8.71
CA GLN A 18 -18.15 -0.31 8.62
C GLN A 18 -17.37 -0.48 9.94
N ARG A 19 -18.04 -0.28 11.07
CA ARG A 19 -17.43 -0.40 12.39
C ARG A 19 -16.88 -1.80 12.63
N LYS A 20 -17.68 -2.83 12.33
CA LYS A 20 -17.26 -4.20 12.52
C LYS A 20 -16.10 -4.56 11.59
N PHE A 21 -16.14 -4.11 10.35
CA PHE A 21 -15.04 -4.29 9.41
C PHE A 21 -13.76 -3.59 9.89
N SER A 22 -13.88 -2.37 10.42
CA SER A 22 -12.73 -1.63 10.97
C SER A 22 -12.07 -2.39 12.13
N GLU A 23 -12.86 -3.01 12.97
CA GLU A 23 -12.34 -3.85 14.06
C GLU A 23 -11.60 -5.08 13.52
N LYS A 24 -12.12 -5.74 12.49
CA LYS A 24 -11.46 -6.87 11.84
C LYS A 24 -10.12 -6.50 11.21
N CYS A 25 -10.02 -5.28 10.70
CA CYS A 25 -8.82 -4.79 10.02
C CYS A 25 -7.83 -4.10 10.95
N ASP A 26 -8.19 -3.89 12.21
CA ASP A 26 -7.41 -3.07 13.15
C ASP A 26 -7.16 -1.66 12.62
N LEU A 27 -8.20 -1.08 12.03
CA LEU A 27 -8.22 0.29 11.50
C LEU A 27 -9.34 1.07 12.16
N SER A 28 -9.28 2.41 12.10
CA SER A 28 -10.36 3.23 12.62
C SER A 28 -11.60 3.17 11.72
N ASN A 29 -12.78 3.28 12.32
CA ASN A 29 -14.03 3.36 11.56
C ASN A 29 -14.03 4.57 10.62
N THR A 30 -13.49 5.69 11.07
CA THR A 30 -13.35 6.91 10.27
C THR A 30 -12.50 6.65 9.01
N TYR A 31 -11.40 5.92 9.15
CA TYR A 31 -10.52 5.59 8.02
C TYR A 31 -11.23 4.69 7.00
N ILE A 32 -11.97 3.68 7.47
CA ILE A 32 -12.77 2.82 6.59
C ILE A 32 -13.80 3.65 5.81
N SER A 33 -14.45 4.59 6.49
CA SER A 33 -15.38 5.51 5.84
C SER A 33 -14.69 6.33 4.74
N TYR A 34 -13.49 6.82 4.98
CA TYR A 34 -12.71 7.58 3.99
C TYR A 34 -12.34 6.72 2.79
N ILE A 35 -11.96 5.46 3.00
CA ILE A 35 -11.67 4.52 1.91
C ILE A 35 -12.91 4.34 1.03
N GLU A 36 -14.07 4.12 1.62
CA GLU A 36 -15.31 3.92 0.88
C GLU A 36 -15.77 5.17 0.13
N LYS A 37 -15.43 6.36 0.64
CA LYS A 37 -15.71 7.65 -0.02
C LYS A 37 -14.63 8.06 -1.01
N GLU A 38 -13.51 7.36 -1.04
CA GLU A 38 -12.34 7.63 -1.87
C GLU A 38 -11.62 8.95 -1.53
N LYS A 39 -12.01 9.61 -0.45
CA LYS A 39 -11.42 10.89 -0.03
C LYS A 39 -11.63 11.16 1.44
N ASN A 40 -10.77 12.03 1.97
CA ASN A 40 -10.98 12.65 3.28
C ASN A 40 -11.94 13.84 3.10
N PRO A 41 -13.18 13.78 3.64
CA PRO A 41 -14.16 14.86 3.41
C PRO A 41 -13.76 16.19 4.04
N LYS A 42 -12.84 16.22 5.01
CA LYS A 42 -12.36 17.46 5.63
C LYS A 42 -11.36 18.20 4.74
N THR A 43 -10.49 17.49 4.05
CA THR A 43 -9.43 18.06 3.20
C THR A 43 -9.74 17.94 1.72
N ASN A 44 -10.73 17.13 1.37
CA ASN A 44 -11.10 16.78 -0.01
C ASN A 44 -9.96 16.14 -0.81
N LYS A 45 -8.94 15.62 -0.10
CA LYS A 45 -7.80 14.92 -0.73
C LYS A 45 -8.13 13.44 -0.87
N PRO A 46 -7.64 12.78 -1.94
CA PRO A 46 -7.84 11.34 -2.10
C PRO A 46 -7.13 10.56 -1.00
N VAL A 47 -7.68 9.41 -0.65
CA VAL A 47 -7.05 8.49 0.30
C VAL A 47 -6.01 7.66 -0.45
N VAL A 48 -4.77 7.70 0.04
CA VAL A 48 -3.66 6.89 -0.51
C VAL A 48 -3.15 5.98 0.62
N PRO A 49 -3.63 4.73 0.68
CA PRO A 49 -3.24 3.82 1.76
C PRO A 49 -1.77 3.40 1.68
N THR A 50 -1.15 3.19 2.84
CA THR A 50 0.17 2.60 2.93
C THR A 50 0.11 1.08 2.70
N ILE A 51 1.26 0.45 2.44
CA ILE A 51 1.32 -1.01 2.32
C ILE A 51 0.83 -1.68 3.60
N GLU A 52 1.14 -1.10 4.77
CA GLU A 52 0.67 -1.61 6.05
C GLU A 52 -0.87 -1.63 6.14
N VAL A 53 -1.52 -0.58 5.65
CA VAL A 53 -2.98 -0.52 5.59
C VAL A 53 -3.54 -1.60 4.65
N TYR A 54 -2.93 -1.81 3.49
CA TYR A 54 -3.33 -2.89 2.58
C TYR A 54 -3.19 -4.27 3.23
N LYS A 55 -2.13 -4.49 4.01
CA LYS A 55 -1.96 -5.74 4.77
C LYS A 55 -3.07 -5.93 5.79
N LYS A 56 -3.42 -4.89 6.52
CA LYS A 56 -4.52 -4.92 7.51
C LYS A 56 -5.86 -5.22 6.84
N LEU A 57 -6.12 -4.61 5.70
CA LEU A 57 -7.35 -4.87 4.93
C LEU A 57 -7.40 -6.32 4.45
N ALA A 58 -6.30 -6.84 3.93
CA ALA A 58 -6.22 -8.23 3.49
C ALA A 58 -6.47 -9.19 4.66
N ASP A 59 -5.87 -8.95 5.81
CA ASP A 59 -6.08 -9.74 7.02
C ASP A 59 -7.55 -9.71 7.45
N GLY A 60 -8.17 -8.53 7.42
CA GLY A 60 -9.60 -8.38 7.75
C GLY A 60 -10.54 -9.09 6.78
N MET A 61 -10.11 -9.28 5.55
CA MET A 61 -10.86 -9.99 4.51
C MET A 61 -10.50 -11.49 4.43
N ASP A 62 -9.57 -11.95 5.25
CA ASP A 62 -9.07 -13.33 5.25
C ASP A 62 -8.44 -13.75 3.91
N ILE A 63 -7.75 -12.81 3.25
CA ILE A 63 -7.03 -13.04 2.00
C ILE A 63 -5.58 -12.57 2.14
N THR A 64 -4.73 -12.98 1.20
CA THR A 64 -3.35 -12.48 1.15
C THR A 64 -3.30 -11.08 0.52
N VAL A 65 -2.23 -10.34 0.80
CA VAL A 65 -2.00 -9.03 0.18
C VAL A 65 -1.93 -9.16 -1.34
N GLN A 66 -1.33 -10.24 -1.84
CA GLN A 66 -1.26 -10.52 -3.27
C GLN A 66 -2.65 -10.69 -3.88
N GLU A 67 -3.51 -11.49 -3.24
CA GLU A 67 -4.90 -11.67 -3.68
C GLU A 67 -5.67 -10.35 -3.68
N LEU A 68 -5.43 -9.51 -2.68
CA LEU A 68 -6.03 -8.19 -2.61
C LEU A 68 -5.63 -7.33 -3.82
N PHE A 69 -4.33 -7.25 -4.12
CA PHE A 69 -3.82 -6.46 -5.25
C PHE A 69 -4.28 -7.01 -6.60
N GLU A 70 -4.45 -8.31 -6.73
CA GLU A 70 -4.97 -8.92 -7.96
C GLU A 70 -6.39 -8.47 -8.29
N GLN A 71 -7.18 -8.13 -7.28
CA GLN A 71 -8.56 -7.64 -7.45
C GLN A 71 -8.63 -6.14 -7.72
N LEU A 72 -7.57 -5.40 -7.41
CA LEU A 72 -7.52 -3.95 -7.60
C LEU A 72 -7.05 -3.59 -9.01
N ASP A 73 -7.41 -2.37 -9.44
CA ASP A 73 -6.91 -1.82 -10.70
C ASP A 73 -5.40 -1.59 -10.59
N ASP A 74 -4.71 -1.65 -11.74
CA ASP A 74 -3.24 -1.49 -11.79
C ASP A 74 -2.78 -0.12 -11.30
N ASP A 75 -3.64 0.88 -11.38
CA ASP A 75 -3.38 2.25 -10.94
C ASP A 75 -3.84 2.54 -9.51
N ALA A 76 -4.15 1.50 -8.74
CA ALA A 76 -4.56 1.68 -7.34
C ALA A 76 -3.46 2.44 -6.57
N PRO A 77 -3.81 3.54 -5.87
CA PRO A 77 -2.81 4.36 -5.20
C PRO A 77 -2.21 3.64 -3.99
N VAL A 78 -0.89 3.69 -3.87
CA VAL A 78 -0.16 3.13 -2.73
C VAL A 78 0.81 4.19 -2.21
N ASP A 79 0.76 4.45 -0.93
CA ASP A 79 1.73 5.31 -0.25
C ASP A 79 2.92 4.45 0.19
N LEU A 80 4.02 4.56 -0.54
CA LEU A 80 5.26 3.87 -0.23
C LEU A 80 6.13 4.77 0.65
N GLN A 81 6.02 4.58 1.96
CA GLN A 81 6.88 5.28 2.91
C GLN A 81 8.15 4.47 3.14
N PHE A 82 9.26 4.99 2.65
CA PHE A 82 10.56 4.46 3.01
C PHE A 82 11.08 5.24 4.21
N SER A 83 11.11 4.60 5.37
CA SER A 83 11.77 5.16 6.55
C SER A 83 13.26 4.90 6.45
N ILE A 84 13.94 5.56 5.52
CA ILE A 84 15.40 5.59 5.47
C ILE A 84 15.83 6.90 6.13
N CYS A 85 15.65 6.98 7.44
CA CYS A 85 16.11 8.14 8.19
C CYS A 85 17.27 7.74 9.07
N SER A 86 18.45 8.15 8.68
CA SER A 86 19.58 8.19 9.59
C SER A 86 19.43 9.32 10.63
N ASP A 87 18.61 10.33 10.35
CA ASP A 87 18.33 11.46 11.26
C ASP A 87 16.81 11.64 11.41
N PRO A 88 16.26 11.51 12.64
CA PRO A 88 14.82 11.69 12.87
C PRO A 88 14.31 13.12 12.65
N SER A 89 15.21 14.11 12.47
CA SER A 89 14.80 15.47 12.13
C SER A 89 14.51 15.67 10.65
N ASP A 90 14.92 14.73 9.79
CA ASP A 90 14.64 14.80 8.36
C ASP A 90 13.19 14.42 8.04
N PRO A 91 12.58 15.07 7.03
CA PRO A 91 11.25 14.68 6.61
C PRO A 91 11.25 13.26 6.03
N PRO A 92 10.18 12.47 6.27
CA PRO A 92 10.11 11.12 5.73
C PRO A 92 10.03 11.16 4.20
N LEU A 93 10.71 10.22 3.57
CA LEU A 93 10.62 10.04 2.12
C LEU A 93 9.31 9.33 1.78
N VAL A 94 8.48 9.98 0.97
CA VAL A 94 7.20 9.43 0.51
C VAL A 94 7.25 9.29 -1.01
N ILE A 95 7.07 8.07 -1.52
CA ILE A 95 7.02 7.79 -2.95
C ILE A 95 5.65 7.18 -3.25
N ASN A 96 4.87 7.86 -4.08
CA ASN A 96 3.51 7.45 -4.42
C ASN A 96 3.37 6.87 -5.83
N ASN A 97 4.37 7.09 -6.69
CA ASN A 97 4.33 6.65 -8.09
C ASN A 97 5.74 6.51 -8.67
N MET A 98 5.80 5.95 -9.87
CA MET A 98 7.08 5.72 -10.56
C MET A 98 7.79 7.01 -10.96
N ASP A 99 7.05 8.07 -11.26
CA ASP A 99 7.66 9.36 -11.63
C ASP A 99 8.45 9.94 -10.46
N GLN A 100 7.90 9.85 -9.25
CA GLN A 100 8.61 10.28 -8.03
C GLN A 100 9.83 9.42 -7.76
N PHE A 101 9.74 8.12 -7.99
CA PHE A 101 10.87 7.20 -7.87
C PHE A 101 11.98 7.55 -8.86
N ALA A 102 11.64 7.79 -10.12
CA ALA A 102 12.59 8.19 -11.15
C ALA A 102 13.25 9.54 -10.80
N HIS A 103 12.47 10.48 -10.25
CA HIS A 103 13.00 11.77 -9.79
C HIS A 103 14.03 11.59 -8.68
N LEU A 104 13.74 10.74 -7.70
CA LEU A 104 14.69 10.41 -6.63
C LEU A 104 15.98 9.79 -7.19
N MET A 105 15.89 8.93 -8.18
CA MET A 105 17.05 8.25 -8.76
C MET A 105 18.06 9.22 -9.38
N GLN A 106 17.65 10.42 -9.80
CA GLN A 106 18.56 11.44 -10.31
C GLN A 106 19.59 11.90 -9.29
N TYR A 107 19.27 11.77 -8.01
CA TYR A 107 20.16 12.18 -6.90
C TYR A 107 21.00 11.01 -6.37
N MET A 108 20.85 9.82 -6.94
CA MET A 108 21.63 8.65 -6.55
C MET A 108 22.96 8.63 -7.27
N THR A 109 24.01 8.22 -6.56
CA THR A 109 25.32 7.96 -7.17
C THR A 109 25.29 6.59 -7.85
N LYS A 110 26.29 6.31 -8.70
CA LYS A 110 26.44 4.99 -9.32
C LYS A 110 26.54 3.89 -8.25
N GLU A 111 27.26 4.17 -7.17
CA GLU A 111 27.41 3.24 -6.05
C GLU A 111 26.07 2.94 -5.37
N ASP A 112 25.25 3.97 -5.13
CA ASP A 112 23.91 3.81 -4.57
C ASP A 112 23.03 2.96 -5.49
N TYR A 113 23.08 3.24 -6.79
CA TYR A 113 22.33 2.51 -7.80
C TYR A 113 22.72 1.02 -7.82
N ASP A 114 24.02 0.73 -7.82
CA ASP A 114 24.51 -0.65 -7.82
C ASP A 114 24.07 -1.39 -6.55
N TYR A 115 24.03 -0.69 -5.41
CA TYR A 115 23.57 -1.25 -4.15
C TYR A 115 22.08 -1.62 -4.20
N VAL A 116 21.25 -0.74 -4.75
CA VAL A 116 19.80 -0.98 -4.91
C VAL A 116 19.55 -2.14 -5.87
N VAL A 117 20.25 -2.18 -6.99
CA VAL A 117 20.12 -3.28 -7.97
C VAL A 117 20.50 -4.62 -7.34
N ALA A 118 21.58 -4.64 -6.56
CA ALA A 118 21.98 -5.86 -5.85
C ALA A 118 20.94 -6.32 -4.83
N ALA A 119 20.30 -5.38 -4.13
CA ALA A 119 19.23 -5.70 -3.19
C ALA A 119 18.00 -6.29 -3.90
N PHE A 120 17.59 -5.72 -5.02
CA PHE A 120 16.49 -6.24 -5.83
C PHE A 120 16.81 -7.63 -6.41
N ASP A 121 18.04 -7.84 -6.87
CA ASP A 121 18.49 -9.15 -7.37
C ASP A 121 18.40 -10.23 -6.29
N ARG A 122 18.84 -9.92 -5.08
CA ARG A 122 18.73 -10.86 -3.94
C ARG A 122 17.28 -11.19 -3.63
N ALA A 123 16.41 -10.17 -3.61
CA ALA A 123 14.98 -10.38 -3.36
C ALA A 123 14.34 -11.22 -4.46
N HIS A 124 14.68 -10.96 -5.71
CA HIS A 124 14.19 -11.69 -6.87
C HIS A 124 14.58 -13.17 -6.82
N LYS A 125 15.83 -13.46 -6.46
CA LYS A 125 16.30 -14.85 -6.28
C LYS A 125 15.51 -15.59 -5.21
N LYS A 126 15.22 -14.93 -4.10
CA LYS A 126 14.38 -15.52 -3.04
C LYS A 126 12.96 -15.80 -3.53
N MET A 127 12.40 -14.92 -4.34
CA MET A 127 11.08 -15.14 -4.94
C MET A 127 11.08 -16.37 -5.85
N ILE A 128 12.12 -16.54 -6.68
CA ILE A 128 12.26 -17.70 -7.55
C ILE A 128 12.33 -18.99 -6.73
N GLU A 129 13.14 -19.01 -5.67
CA GLU A 129 13.28 -20.17 -4.78
C GLU A 129 11.96 -20.56 -4.12
N LYS A 130 11.12 -19.59 -3.80
CA LYS A 130 9.80 -19.81 -3.18
C LYS A 130 8.70 -20.05 -4.19
N GLY A 131 8.99 -19.98 -5.49
CA GLY A 131 7.99 -20.14 -6.53
C GLY A 131 7.00 -18.98 -6.64
N VAL A 132 7.35 -17.82 -6.12
CA VAL A 132 6.51 -16.61 -6.16
C VAL A 132 6.85 -15.82 -7.42
N LYS A 133 5.83 -15.30 -8.11
CA LYS A 133 5.99 -14.44 -9.29
C LYS A 133 5.52 -13.02 -8.98
N LEU A 134 6.12 -12.05 -9.62
CA LEU A 134 5.64 -10.66 -9.59
C LEU A 134 4.30 -10.53 -10.31
#